data_7674469a696a6d2b894cf823c9a63569
#
_entry.id   7674469a696a6d2b894cf823c9a63569
#
_cell.length_a   1.000
_cell.length_b   1.000
_cell.length_c   1.000
_cell.angle_alpha   90.00
_cell.angle_beta   90.00
_cell.angle_gamma   90.00
#
_symmetry.space_group_name_H-M   'P 1'
#
loop_
_entity.id
_entity.type
_entity.pdbx_description
1 polymer ?
#
loop_
_entity_poly.entity_id
_entity_poly.type
_entity_poly.pdbx_seq_one_letter_code
_entity_poly.pdbx_strand_id
1 'polypeptide(L)'
;MAKITVGAWRTAQSGPMQVVSGPIGREHVHFEAPGAERLPAEMQAFLAWFNAPCSIDPVLVAAVAHLWFVTIHPFEDGNGRVARAIADMVLARSEGSPQRFYSMSAQIRIERKTYYETLERTQKGDLDITAWLSWFLECLDRAFHGAEAALATVLRKARFWEAHARSALNPRQHLVVNRLLDGFEGKLTSSKYATLAKCSQDTAARDIEDLCGKGILARDPAGGRSTSYSLIASAADALEAVARWVLAHAGKAARDGPGSPSPEEDRTRMERIQAIGGELQTLAREFEATSSYADFETRLRALHDLGIFPDERLVGAVAQAIQRGI
;
A
#
# COMPACT_ATOMS: atom_id res chain seq x y z
N MET A 1 18.29 25.81 -25.16
CA MET A 1 18.03 24.46 -24.67
C MET A 1 18.71 23.48 -25.62
N ALA A 2 19.66 22.66 -25.15
CA ALA A 2 20.23 21.58 -25.96
C ALA A 2 19.11 20.61 -26.35
N LYS A 3 19.06 20.21 -27.61
CA LYS A 3 18.04 19.29 -28.13
C LYS A 3 18.42 17.88 -27.68
N ILE A 4 17.59 17.26 -26.85
CA ILE A 4 17.81 15.88 -26.39
C ILE A 4 17.73 14.91 -27.57
N THR A 5 18.69 14.01 -27.67
CA THR A 5 18.70 12.94 -28.67
C THR A 5 17.63 11.91 -28.34
N VAL A 6 16.66 11.73 -29.25
CA VAL A 6 15.55 10.80 -29.08
C VAL A 6 15.78 9.54 -29.92
N GLY A 7 15.59 8.36 -29.35
CA GLY A 7 15.68 7.08 -30.05
C GLY A 7 17.10 6.59 -30.32
N ALA A 8 18.11 7.21 -29.72
CA ALA A 8 19.51 6.78 -29.81
C ALA A 8 20.21 6.90 -28.44
N TRP A 9 21.29 6.18 -28.27
CA TRP A 9 22.16 6.32 -27.11
C TRP A 9 22.90 7.67 -27.12
N ARG A 10 23.23 8.16 -25.92
CA ARG A 10 24.06 9.35 -25.78
C ARG A 10 25.45 9.15 -26.45
N THR A 11 26.03 10.23 -26.89
CA THR A 11 27.33 10.23 -27.58
C THR A 11 28.37 11.01 -26.76
N ALA A 12 29.63 10.88 -27.11
CA ALA A 12 30.72 11.65 -26.51
C ALA A 12 30.52 13.17 -26.63
N GLN A 13 29.76 13.63 -27.63
CA GLN A 13 29.44 15.05 -27.82
C GLN A 13 28.56 15.64 -26.72
N SER A 14 27.81 14.80 -26.00
CA SER A 14 26.99 15.21 -24.86
C SER A 14 27.81 15.50 -23.59
N GLY A 15 29.12 15.23 -23.61
CA GLY A 15 29.99 15.33 -22.44
C GLY A 15 29.77 14.19 -21.40
N PRO A 16 30.38 14.31 -20.22
CA PRO A 16 30.20 13.34 -19.15
C PRO A 16 28.73 13.29 -18.73
N MET A 17 28.16 12.07 -18.63
CA MET A 17 26.81 11.89 -18.16
C MET A 17 26.83 11.78 -16.65
N GLN A 18 26.27 12.77 -15.97
CA GLN A 18 26.24 12.86 -14.52
C GLN A 18 24.80 12.96 -14.00
N VAL A 19 24.52 12.26 -12.92
CA VAL A 19 23.30 12.43 -12.13
C VAL A 19 23.61 13.47 -11.06
N VAL A 20 22.97 14.61 -11.16
CA VAL A 20 23.25 15.77 -10.31
C VAL A 20 22.01 16.23 -9.57
N SER A 21 22.20 16.88 -8.41
CA SER A 21 21.17 17.64 -7.71
C SER A 21 21.75 18.97 -7.22
N GLY A 22 20.86 19.90 -6.87
CA GLY A 22 21.26 21.24 -6.41
C GLY A 22 21.06 22.33 -7.47
N PRO A 23 21.29 23.61 -7.09
CA PRO A 23 21.16 24.73 -8.01
C PRO A 23 22.31 24.77 -9.01
N ILE A 24 22.05 25.32 -10.20
CA ILE A 24 23.06 25.51 -11.28
C ILE A 24 24.29 26.25 -10.71
N GLY A 25 25.47 25.67 -10.92
CA GLY A 25 26.76 26.21 -10.44
C GLY A 25 27.12 25.77 -9.00
N ARG A 26 26.28 24.96 -8.36
CA ARG A 26 26.54 24.32 -7.05
C ARG A 26 25.95 22.90 -7.04
N GLU A 27 26.06 22.22 -8.17
CA GLU A 27 25.55 20.86 -8.33
C GLU A 27 26.37 19.88 -7.48
N HIS A 28 25.65 18.97 -6.82
CA HIS A 28 26.24 17.78 -6.20
C HIS A 28 26.15 16.61 -7.20
N VAL A 29 27.30 16.03 -7.59
CA VAL A 29 27.35 14.87 -8.45
C VAL A 29 27.16 13.61 -7.62
N HIS A 30 26.04 12.95 -7.81
CA HIS A 30 25.72 11.69 -7.15
C HIS A 30 26.38 10.50 -7.85
N PHE A 31 26.37 10.49 -9.17
CA PHE A 31 26.91 9.42 -9.99
C PHE A 31 27.40 9.96 -11.32
N GLU A 32 28.50 9.40 -11.83
CA GLU A 32 29.00 9.60 -13.17
C GLU A 32 28.94 8.28 -13.94
N ALA A 33 28.19 8.26 -15.02
CA ALA A 33 27.99 7.06 -15.84
C ALA A 33 29.24 6.77 -16.70
N PRO A 34 29.43 5.50 -17.13
CA PRO A 34 30.52 5.13 -18.04
C PRO A 34 30.58 6.02 -19.27
N GLY A 35 31.79 6.26 -19.81
CA GLY A 35 31.94 7.04 -21.02
C GLY A 35 31.12 6.50 -22.20
N ALA A 36 30.70 7.39 -23.11
CA ALA A 36 29.81 7.00 -24.20
C ALA A 36 30.43 5.97 -25.15
N GLU A 37 31.75 5.93 -25.26
CA GLU A 37 32.48 4.93 -26.03
C GLU A 37 32.32 3.50 -25.52
N ARG A 38 32.00 3.34 -24.23
CA ARG A 38 31.75 2.02 -23.60
C ARG A 38 30.33 1.50 -23.81
N LEU A 39 29.38 2.36 -24.16
CA LEU A 39 27.96 2.00 -24.24
C LEU A 39 27.67 0.78 -25.12
N PRO A 40 28.27 0.64 -26.34
CA PRO A 40 27.97 -0.55 -27.15
C PRO A 40 28.33 -1.85 -26.44
N ALA A 41 29.47 -1.92 -25.78
CA ALA A 41 29.92 -3.11 -25.06
C ALA A 41 29.09 -3.36 -23.80
N GLU A 42 28.84 -2.33 -23.01
CA GLU A 42 28.02 -2.42 -21.77
C GLU A 42 26.58 -2.84 -22.08
N MET A 43 25.96 -2.26 -23.09
CA MET A 43 24.61 -2.62 -23.51
C MET A 43 24.54 -4.02 -24.12
N GLN A 44 25.56 -4.42 -24.88
CA GLN A 44 25.64 -5.79 -25.40
C GLN A 44 25.74 -6.81 -24.26
N ALA A 45 26.59 -6.56 -23.27
CA ALA A 45 26.71 -7.42 -22.10
C ALA A 45 25.41 -7.50 -21.31
N PHE A 46 24.77 -6.36 -21.04
CA PHE A 46 23.48 -6.28 -20.38
C PHE A 46 22.41 -7.09 -21.12
N LEU A 47 22.25 -6.89 -22.43
CA LEU A 47 21.24 -7.57 -23.24
C LEU A 47 21.52 -9.07 -23.36
N ALA A 48 22.79 -9.48 -23.47
CA ALA A 48 23.17 -10.89 -23.48
C ALA A 48 22.77 -11.58 -22.17
N TRP A 49 23.08 -10.97 -21.03
CA TRP A 49 22.66 -11.47 -19.71
C TRP A 49 21.13 -11.48 -19.54
N PHE A 50 20.48 -10.38 -19.91
CA PHE A 50 19.03 -10.20 -19.74
C PHE A 50 18.18 -11.20 -20.54
N ASN A 51 18.67 -11.62 -21.71
CA ASN A 51 17.98 -12.58 -22.58
C ASN A 51 18.45 -14.03 -22.38
N ALA A 52 19.49 -14.28 -21.59
CA ALA A 52 19.97 -15.63 -21.32
C ALA A 52 18.99 -16.36 -20.37
N PRO A 53 18.86 -17.71 -20.54
CA PRO A 53 18.19 -18.52 -19.54
C PRO A 53 18.86 -18.34 -18.16
N CYS A 54 18.07 -18.06 -17.14
CA CYS A 54 18.57 -17.78 -15.81
C CYS A 54 17.85 -18.64 -14.77
N SER A 55 18.60 -19.21 -13.82
CA SER A 55 18.07 -19.94 -12.66
C SER A 55 17.86 -19.05 -11.42
N ILE A 56 18.18 -17.75 -11.54
CA ILE A 56 17.99 -16.77 -10.47
C ILE A 56 16.50 -16.43 -10.37
N ASP A 57 16.01 -16.22 -9.15
CA ASP A 57 14.65 -15.77 -8.91
C ASP A 57 14.32 -14.52 -9.75
N PRO A 58 13.20 -14.50 -10.48
CA PRO A 58 12.83 -13.38 -11.35
C PRO A 58 12.75 -12.03 -10.65
N VAL A 59 12.41 -11.99 -9.35
CA VAL A 59 12.38 -10.74 -8.58
C VAL A 59 13.80 -10.18 -8.42
N LEU A 60 14.78 -11.05 -8.17
CA LEU A 60 16.18 -10.65 -8.11
C LEU A 60 16.70 -10.22 -9.50
N VAL A 61 16.29 -10.92 -10.56
CA VAL A 61 16.59 -10.50 -11.94
C VAL A 61 16.03 -9.11 -12.22
N ALA A 62 14.81 -8.80 -11.78
CA ALA A 62 14.22 -7.47 -11.94
C ALA A 62 15.04 -6.40 -11.20
N ALA A 63 15.47 -6.68 -9.98
CA ALA A 63 16.28 -5.77 -9.18
C ALA A 63 17.66 -5.50 -9.82
N VAL A 64 18.34 -6.56 -10.27
CA VAL A 64 19.65 -6.46 -10.92
C VAL A 64 19.53 -5.73 -12.26
N ALA A 65 18.53 -6.07 -13.07
CA ALA A 65 18.29 -5.41 -14.36
C ALA A 65 18.06 -3.90 -14.21
N HIS A 66 17.28 -3.52 -13.20
CA HIS A 66 17.05 -2.11 -12.87
C HIS A 66 18.37 -1.40 -12.53
N LEU A 67 19.13 -1.94 -11.56
CA LEU A 67 20.39 -1.35 -11.11
C LEU A 67 21.40 -1.24 -12.26
N TRP A 68 21.60 -2.32 -13.00
CA TRP A 68 22.57 -2.37 -14.08
C TRP A 68 22.22 -1.37 -15.19
N PHE A 69 20.96 -1.36 -15.64
CA PHE A 69 20.53 -0.42 -16.67
C PHE A 69 20.68 1.05 -16.24
N VAL A 70 20.28 1.39 -15.00
CA VAL A 70 20.41 2.77 -14.51
C VAL A 70 21.89 3.17 -14.29
N THR A 71 22.77 2.19 -14.07
CA THR A 71 24.22 2.41 -13.94
C THR A 71 24.89 2.63 -15.31
N ILE A 72 24.50 1.87 -16.34
CA ILE A 72 24.96 2.13 -17.72
C ILE A 72 24.53 3.53 -18.19
N HIS A 73 23.31 3.94 -17.85
CA HIS A 73 22.72 5.24 -18.16
C HIS A 73 22.82 5.59 -19.66
N PRO A 74 22.26 4.76 -20.56
CA PRO A 74 22.58 4.84 -21.99
C PRO A 74 21.97 6.05 -22.71
N PHE A 75 20.93 6.69 -22.16
CA PHE A 75 20.22 7.80 -22.80
C PHE A 75 20.56 9.14 -22.14
N GLU A 76 20.28 10.24 -22.85
CA GLU A 76 20.45 11.60 -22.31
C GLU A 76 19.38 11.94 -21.25
N ASP A 77 18.19 11.34 -21.35
CA ASP A 77 17.10 11.44 -20.36
C ASP A 77 16.25 10.16 -20.33
N GLY A 78 15.56 9.96 -19.24
CA GLY A 78 14.57 8.88 -19.10
C GLY A 78 15.13 7.54 -18.61
N ASN A 79 16.42 7.43 -18.31
CA ASN A 79 17.04 6.17 -17.88
C ASN A 79 16.34 5.53 -16.67
N GLY A 80 15.98 6.33 -15.66
CA GLY A 80 15.23 5.83 -14.52
C GLY A 80 13.82 5.34 -14.87
N ARG A 81 13.15 5.94 -15.87
CA ARG A 81 11.84 5.46 -16.36
C ARG A 81 11.98 4.13 -17.08
N VAL A 82 12.99 4.01 -17.93
CA VAL A 82 13.28 2.76 -18.66
C VAL A 82 13.70 1.66 -17.69
N ALA A 83 14.58 1.93 -16.72
CA ALA A 83 14.98 0.96 -15.70
C ALA A 83 13.79 0.40 -14.93
N ARG A 84 12.84 1.26 -14.51
CA ARG A 84 11.60 0.81 -13.88
C ARG A 84 10.74 -0.04 -14.82
N ALA A 85 10.62 0.36 -16.09
CA ALA A 85 9.87 -0.42 -17.08
C ALA A 85 10.49 -1.81 -17.34
N ILE A 86 11.81 -1.91 -17.33
CA ILE A 86 12.54 -3.19 -17.44
C ILE A 86 12.23 -4.07 -16.24
N ALA A 87 12.33 -3.54 -15.02
CA ALA A 87 11.98 -4.28 -13.80
C ALA A 87 10.51 -4.73 -13.82
N ASP A 88 9.58 -3.82 -14.16
CA ASP A 88 8.16 -4.12 -14.30
C ASP A 88 7.89 -5.23 -15.33
N MET A 89 8.61 -5.23 -16.46
CA MET A 89 8.50 -6.26 -17.49
C MET A 89 8.94 -7.65 -16.97
N VAL A 90 10.04 -7.73 -16.22
CA VAL A 90 10.51 -8.99 -15.63
C VAL A 90 9.50 -9.53 -14.63
N LEU A 91 9.02 -8.68 -13.73
CA LEU A 91 8.01 -9.06 -12.74
C LEU A 91 6.71 -9.53 -13.42
N ALA A 92 6.22 -8.83 -14.44
CA ALA A 92 5.03 -9.24 -15.18
C ALA A 92 5.20 -10.59 -15.89
N ARG A 93 6.38 -10.86 -16.42
CA ARG A 93 6.70 -12.18 -17.03
C ARG A 93 6.68 -13.31 -16.00
N SER A 94 7.21 -13.06 -14.79
CA SER A 94 7.23 -14.06 -13.71
C SER A 94 5.84 -14.38 -13.18
N GLU A 95 4.95 -13.38 -13.15
CA GLU A 95 3.56 -13.53 -12.71
C GLU A 95 2.67 -14.16 -13.78
N GLY A 96 3.14 -14.27 -15.02
CA GLY A 96 2.35 -14.79 -16.15
C GLY A 96 1.13 -13.93 -16.50
N SER A 97 1.08 -12.69 -16.00
CA SER A 97 -0.04 -11.76 -16.16
C SER A 97 0.41 -10.39 -16.61
N PRO A 98 -0.19 -9.80 -17.64
CA PRO A 98 0.05 -8.42 -18.02
C PRO A 98 -0.64 -7.43 -17.07
N GLN A 99 -1.58 -7.89 -16.25
CA GLN A 99 -2.34 -7.08 -15.31
C GLN A 99 -1.67 -7.15 -13.94
N ARG A 100 -1.20 -6.01 -13.47
CA ARG A 100 -0.57 -5.85 -12.16
C ARG A 100 -1.37 -4.87 -11.33
N PHE A 101 -1.70 -5.25 -10.11
CA PHE A 101 -2.49 -4.43 -9.18
C PHE A 101 -1.63 -3.55 -8.27
N TYR A 102 -0.30 -3.69 -8.32
CA TYR A 102 0.66 -2.90 -7.58
C TYR A 102 1.59 -2.11 -8.51
N SER A 103 2.25 -1.10 -7.99
CA SER A 103 3.15 -0.23 -8.78
C SER A 103 4.44 0.07 -8.02
N MET A 104 5.52 -0.60 -8.42
CA MET A 104 6.88 -0.25 -7.95
C MET A 104 7.21 1.22 -8.23
N SER A 105 6.83 1.74 -9.39
CA SER A 105 7.08 3.14 -9.76
C SER A 105 6.38 4.14 -8.84
N ALA A 106 5.17 3.81 -8.35
CA ALA A 106 4.46 4.64 -7.38
C ALA A 106 5.15 4.59 -6.01
N GLN A 107 5.56 3.41 -5.57
CA GLN A 107 6.25 3.23 -4.29
C GLN A 107 7.63 3.91 -4.29
N ILE A 108 8.42 3.74 -5.34
CA ILE A 108 9.70 4.45 -5.53
C ILE A 108 9.51 5.97 -5.45
N ARG A 109 8.40 6.51 -5.98
CA ARG A 109 8.11 7.95 -5.88
C ARG A 109 7.88 8.41 -4.44
N ILE A 110 7.22 7.57 -3.62
CA ILE A 110 7.00 7.82 -2.19
C ILE A 110 8.34 7.80 -1.45
N GLU A 111 9.19 6.84 -1.76
CA GLU A 111 10.50 6.61 -1.14
C GLU A 111 11.65 7.24 -1.91
N ARG A 112 11.39 8.30 -2.67
CA ARG A 112 12.34 8.87 -3.63
C ARG A 112 13.73 9.14 -3.03
N LYS A 113 13.78 9.65 -1.81
CA LYS A 113 15.03 9.97 -1.12
C LYS A 113 15.86 8.71 -0.89
N THR A 114 15.28 7.71 -0.25
CA THR A 114 15.95 6.43 0.06
C THR A 114 16.39 5.70 -1.22
N TYR A 115 15.56 5.75 -2.27
CA TYR A 115 15.91 5.22 -3.59
C TYR A 115 17.21 5.79 -4.12
N TYR A 116 17.34 7.13 -4.16
CA TYR A 116 18.55 7.76 -4.69
C TYR A 116 19.77 7.55 -3.78
N GLU A 117 19.59 7.59 -2.47
CA GLU A 117 20.67 7.32 -1.50
C GLU A 117 21.19 5.88 -1.61
N THR A 118 20.30 4.91 -1.81
CA THR A 118 20.71 3.51 -2.00
C THR A 118 21.38 3.29 -3.34
N LEU A 119 20.88 3.89 -4.42
CA LEU A 119 21.56 3.86 -5.73
C LEU A 119 22.95 4.45 -5.66
N GLU A 120 23.09 5.67 -5.13
CA GLU A 120 24.37 6.36 -5.02
C GLU A 120 25.39 5.53 -4.22
N ARG A 121 24.99 4.99 -3.08
CA ARG A 121 25.84 4.14 -2.25
C ARG A 121 26.28 2.87 -2.99
N THR A 122 25.35 2.21 -3.69
CA THR A 122 25.66 0.97 -4.42
C THR A 122 26.54 1.24 -5.63
N GLN A 123 26.29 2.33 -6.39
CA GLN A 123 27.06 2.69 -7.58
C GLN A 123 28.47 3.19 -7.28
N LYS A 124 28.69 3.71 -6.07
CA LYS A 124 30.03 4.15 -5.59
C LYS A 124 30.77 3.09 -4.79
N GLY A 125 30.08 1.99 -4.43
CA GLY A 125 30.64 0.88 -3.67
C GLY A 125 31.43 -0.11 -4.53
N ASP A 126 31.63 -1.28 -3.96
CA ASP A 126 32.18 -2.45 -4.64
C ASP A 126 31.09 -3.25 -5.39
N LEU A 127 31.35 -4.54 -5.64
CA LEU A 127 30.37 -5.42 -6.29
C LEU A 127 29.32 -6.00 -5.33
N ASP A 128 29.33 -5.63 -4.05
CA ASP A 128 28.28 -6.03 -3.11
C ASP A 128 27.03 -5.16 -3.29
N ILE A 129 26.03 -5.73 -3.93
CA ILE A 129 24.74 -5.08 -4.18
C ILE A 129 23.66 -5.50 -3.16
N THR A 130 24.02 -6.15 -2.05
CA THR A 130 23.07 -6.65 -1.05
C THR A 130 22.15 -5.53 -0.54
N ALA A 131 22.71 -4.36 -0.28
CA ALA A 131 21.90 -3.20 0.19
C ALA A 131 20.86 -2.73 -0.83
N TRP A 132 21.18 -2.82 -2.12
CA TRP A 132 20.23 -2.55 -3.19
C TRP A 132 19.13 -3.62 -3.28
N LEU A 133 19.52 -4.89 -3.26
CA LEU A 133 18.57 -6.01 -3.32
C LEU A 133 17.59 -5.97 -2.14
N SER A 134 18.09 -5.77 -0.92
CA SER A 134 17.26 -5.64 0.28
C SER A 134 16.28 -4.50 0.15
N TRP A 135 16.73 -3.30 -0.24
CA TRP A 135 15.86 -2.16 -0.45
C TRP A 135 14.81 -2.41 -1.54
N PHE A 136 15.19 -3.05 -2.66
CA PHE A 136 14.27 -3.34 -3.77
C PHE A 136 13.17 -4.31 -3.34
N LEU A 137 13.51 -5.38 -2.62
CA LEU A 137 12.55 -6.36 -2.09
C LEU A 137 11.58 -5.71 -1.09
N GLU A 138 12.10 -4.90 -0.15
CA GLU A 138 11.28 -4.19 0.80
C GLU A 138 10.36 -3.15 0.13
N CYS A 139 10.85 -2.46 -0.89
CA CYS A 139 10.06 -1.52 -1.68
C CYS A 139 8.94 -2.24 -2.43
N LEU A 140 9.21 -3.42 -2.99
CA LEU A 140 8.21 -4.28 -3.63
C LEU A 140 7.15 -4.75 -2.64
N ASP A 141 7.56 -5.21 -1.46
CA ASP A 141 6.66 -5.62 -0.39
C ASP A 141 5.71 -4.46 0.01
N ARG A 142 6.24 -3.25 0.21
CA ARG A 142 5.43 -2.06 0.49
C ARG A 142 4.51 -1.69 -0.68
N ALA A 143 4.90 -1.94 -1.93
CA ALA A 143 4.04 -1.73 -3.09
C ALA A 143 2.85 -2.70 -3.10
N PHE A 144 3.04 -3.96 -2.70
CA PHE A 144 1.95 -4.92 -2.50
C PHE A 144 0.99 -4.47 -1.40
N HIS A 145 1.50 -4.12 -0.22
CA HIS A 145 0.67 -3.65 0.89
C HIS A 145 -0.14 -2.39 0.52
N GLY A 146 0.46 -1.47 -0.25
CA GLY A 146 -0.24 -0.29 -0.77
C GLY A 146 -1.38 -0.65 -1.72
N ALA A 147 -1.18 -1.65 -2.57
CA ALA A 147 -2.21 -2.13 -3.49
C ALA A 147 -3.35 -2.85 -2.76
N GLU A 148 -3.02 -3.69 -1.78
CA GLU A 148 -4.02 -4.36 -0.92
C GLU A 148 -4.89 -3.35 -0.18
N ALA A 149 -4.29 -2.31 0.41
CA ALA A 149 -5.02 -1.24 1.09
C ALA A 149 -5.95 -0.47 0.14
N ALA A 150 -5.48 -0.19 -1.08
CA ALA A 150 -6.30 0.45 -2.11
C ALA A 150 -7.48 -0.42 -2.53
N LEU A 151 -7.23 -1.72 -2.77
CA LEU A 151 -8.27 -2.69 -3.12
C LEU A 151 -9.30 -2.84 -2.00
N ALA A 152 -8.85 -2.97 -0.75
CA ALA A 152 -9.74 -3.04 0.42
C ALA A 152 -10.66 -1.81 0.50
N THR A 153 -10.12 -0.62 0.21
CA THR A 153 -10.91 0.62 0.19
C THR A 153 -11.98 0.59 -0.90
N VAL A 154 -11.64 0.12 -2.11
CA VAL A 154 -12.59 -0.01 -3.22
C VAL A 154 -13.68 -1.02 -2.90
N LEU A 155 -13.31 -2.20 -2.38
CA LEU A 155 -14.26 -3.25 -2.01
C LEU A 155 -15.19 -2.79 -0.88
N ARG A 156 -14.66 -2.13 0.16
CA ARG A 156 -15.46 -1.54 1.25
C ARG A 156 -16.48 -0.55 0.69
N LYS A 157 -16.07 0.32 -0.22
CA LYS A 157 -16.95 1.30 -0.86
C LYS A 157 -18.04 0.62 -1.69
N ALA A 158 -17.70 -0.42 -2.46
CA ALA A 158 -18.65 -1.19 -3.25
C ALA A 158 -19.70 -1.89 -2.35
N ARG A 159 -19.26 -2.60 -1.31
CA ARG A 159 -20.14 -3.25 -0.34
C ARG A 159 -21.05 -2.26 0.37
N PHE A 160 -20.51 -1.12 0.80
CA PHE A 160 -21.30 -0.06 1.42
C PHE A 160 -22.45 0.40 0.52
N TRP A 161 -22.15 0.66 -0.75
CA TRP A 161 -23.18 1.12 -1.69
C TRP A 161 -24.16 0.02 -2.09
N GLU A 162 -23.74 -1.23 -2.11
CA GLU A 162 -24.62 -2.38 -2.31
C GLU A 162 -25.63 -2.51 -1.15
N ALA A 163 -25.15 -2.45 0.09
CA ALA A 163 -26.00 -2.48 1.28
C ALA A 163 -27.01 -1.32 1.34
N HIS A 164 -26.61 -0.15 0.81
CA HIS A 164 -27.44 1.05 0.81
C HIS A 164 -28.08 1.38 -0.56
N ALA A 165 -28.14 0.41 -1.49
CA ALA A 165 -28.65 0.60 -2.85
C ALA A 165 -30.09 1.09 -2.90
N ARG A 166 -30.92 0.77 -1.87
CA ARG A 166 -32.32 1.21 -1.75
C ARG A 166 -32.49 2.53 -1.01
N SER A 167 -31.42 3.09 -0.45
CA SER A 167 -31.47 4.35 0.29
C SER A 167 -31.44 5.52 -0.69
N ALA A 168 -32.54 6.27 -0.78
CA ALA A 168 -32.60 7.47 -1.60
C ALA A 168 -31.75 8.58 -0.97
N LEU A 169 -30.54 8.82 -1.51
CA LEU A 169 -29.64 9.88 -1.08
C LEU A 169 -29.61 11.00 -2.10
N ASN A 170 -29.55 12.24 -1.60
CA ASN A 170 -29.34 13.39 -2.48
C ASN A 170 -27.85 13.52 -2.90
N PRO A 171 -27.52 14.31 -3.94
CA PRO A 171 -26.15 14.44 -4.44
C PRO A 171 -25.14 14.92 -3.39
N ARG A 172 -25.56 15.77 -2.44
CA ARG A 172 -24.67 16.25 -1.37
C ARG A 172 -24.34 15.13 -0.38
N GLN A 173 -25.33 14.32 -0.02
CA GLN A 173 -25.16 13.16 0.84
C GLN A 173 -24.22 12.14 0.20
N HIS A 174 -24.42 11.81 -1.08
CA HIS A 174 -23.50 10.95 -1.83
C HIS A 174 -22.07 11.47 -1.83
N LEU A 175 -21.87 12.78 -2.04
CA LEU A 175 -20.54 13.40 -2.06
C LEU A 175 -19.84 13.24 -0.70
N VAL A 176 -20.55 13.57 0.40
CA VAL A 176 -19.96 13.52 1.75
C VAL A 176 -19.69 12.08 2.19
N VAL A 177 -20.64 11.17 1.97
CA VAL A 177 -20.46 9.74 2.28
C VAL A 177 -19.29 9.15 1.50
N ASN A 178 -19.17 9.45 0.20
CA ASN A 178 -18.00 9.01 -0.56
C ASN A 178 -16.70 9.56 0.01
N ARG A 179 -16.68 10.82 0.46
CA ARG A 179 -15.49 11.42 1.07
C ARG A 179 -15.09 10.74 2.37
N LEU A 180 -16.09 10.34 3.17
CA LEU A 180 -15.86 9.57 4.40
C LEU A 180 -15.31 8.16 4.11
N LEU A 181 -15.84 7.50 3.08
CA LEU A 181 -15.38 6.18 2.63
C LEU A 181 -13.96 6.22 2.06
N ASP A 182 -13.56 7.33 1.44
CA ASP A 182 -12.22 7.54 0.89
C ASP A 182 -11.16 7.89 1.96
N GLY A 183 -11.51 7.87 3.24
CA GLY A 183 -10.58 8.13 4.34
C GLY A 183 -10.53 9.62 4.73
N PHE A 184 -11.65 10.16 5.13
CA PHE A 184 -11.74 11.54 5.62
C PHE A 184 -10.96 11.72 6.93
N GLU A 185 -10.00 12.65 6.95
CA GLU A 185 -9.22 12.94 8.15
C GLU A 185 -10.00 13.79 9.16
N GLY A 186 -10.02 13.30 10.40
CA GLY A 186 -10.66 13.96 11.52
C GLY A 186 -12.17 13.66 11.64
N LYS A 187 -12.85 14.43 12.53
CA LYS A 187 -14.27 14.22 12.84
C LYS A 187 -15.17 15.00 11.90
N LEU A 188 -16.24 14.37 11.38
CA LEU A 188 -17.29 15.05 10.64
C LEU A 188 -18.17 15.85 11.61
N THR A 189 -18.25 17.15 11.42
CA THR A 189 -19.18 18.05 12.11
C THR A 189 -20.13 18.68 11.11
N SER A 190 -21.25 19.28 11.55
CA SER A 190 -22.17 20.00 10.66
C SER A 190 -21.47 21.11 9.86
N SER A 191 -20.50 21.81 10.46
CA SER A 191 -19.71 22.82 9.78
C SER A 191 -18.81 22.24 8.68
N LYS A 192 -18.13 21.11 8.94
CA LYS A 192 -17.33 20.44 7.92
C LYS A 192 -18.21 19.84 6.80
N TYR A 193 -19.36 19.29 7.15
CA TYR A 193 -20.34 18.84 6.15
C TYR A 193 -20.76 19.99 5.24
N ALA A 194 -21.16 21.13 5.83
CA ALA A 194 -21.57 22.31 5.08
C ALA A 194 -20.47 22.79 4.11
N THR A 195 -19.21 22.78 4.54
CA THR A 195 -18.06 23.14 3.70
C THR A 195 -17.85 22.14 2.56
N LEU A 196 -17.89 20.83 2.84
CA LEU A 196 -17.72 19.79 1.83
C LEU A 196 -18.84 19.78 0.79
N ALA A 197 -20.09 19.91 1.26
CA ALA A 197 -21.29 19.88 0.43
C ALA A 197 -21.64 21.25 -0.19
N LYS A 198 -20.87 22.30 0.15
CA LYS A 198 -21.13 23.69 -0.28
C LYS A 198 -22.57 24.14 -0.03
N CYS A 199 -23.07 23.94 1.19
CA CYS A 199 -24.42 24.27 1.61
C CYS A 199 -24.46 25.03 2.93
N SER A 200 -25.64 25.54 3.33
CA SER A 200 -25.84 26.17 4.63
C SER A 200 -25.73 25.16 5.79
N GLN A 201 -25.44 25.62 7.01
CA GLN A 201 -25.39 24.76 8.17
C GLN A 201 -26.74 24.08 8.48
N ASP A 202 -27.86 24.77 8.25
CA ASP A 202 -29.20 24.21 8.42
C ASP A 202 -29.46 23.08 7.42
N THR A 203 -29.01 23.23 6.17
CA THR A 203 -29.09 22.17 5.17
C THR A 203 -28.20 20.99 5.56
N ALA A 204 -26.99 21.26 6.03
CA ALA A 204 -26.07 20.22 6.52
C ALA A 204 -26.67 19.44 7.71
N ALA A 205 -27.30 20.15 8.65
CA ALA A 205 -27.95 19.51 9.80
C ALA A 205 -29.07 18.55 9.37
N ARG A 206 -29.94 18.99 8.43
CA ARG A 206 -31.03 18.13 7.89
C ARG A 206 -30.49 16.95 7.10
N ASP A 207 -29.46 17.15 6.26
CA ASP A 207 -28.83 16.06 5.49
C ASP A 207 -28.20 15.02 6.46
N ILE A 208 -27.54 15.46 7.55
CA ILE A 208 -26.96 14.59 8.56
C ILE A 208 -28.04 13.81 9.34
N GLU A 209 -29.11 14.50 9.74
CA GLU A 209 -30.21 13.87 10.45
C GLU A 209 -30.89 12.78 9.61
N ASP A 210 -31.10 13.05 8.32
CA ASP A 210 -31.61 12.07 7.35
C ASP A 210 -30.66 10.88 7.18
N LEU A 211 -29.33 11.12 7.11
CA LEU A 211 -28.31 10.05 7.06
C LEU A 211 -28.29 9.21 8.35
N CYS A 212 -28.49 9.84 9.50
CA CYS A 212 -28.65 9.12 10.78
C CYS A 212 -29.91 8.27 10.80
N GLY A 213 -31.05 8.83 10.32
CA GLY A 213 -32.32 8.09 10.23
C GLY A 213 -32.26 6.90 9.25
N LYS A 214 -31.38 6.95 8.26
CA LYS A 214 -31.12 5.86 7.30
C LYS A 214 -30.07 4.85 7.79
N GLY A 215 -29.53 5.01 9.00
CA GLY A 215 -28.50 4.11 9.54
C GLY A 215 -27.15 4.20 8.84
N ILE A 216 -26.86 5.33 8.17
CA ILE A 216 -25.58 5.56 7.45
C ILE A 216 -24.57 6.28 8.34
N LEU A 217 -25.04 7.24 9.13
CA LEU A 217 -24.22 7.96 10.11
C LEU A 217 -24.71 7.68 11.54
N ALA A 218 -23.78 7.63 12.46
CA ALA A 218 -24.06 7.66 13.90
C ALA A 218 -23.42 8.89 14.54
N ARG A 219 -24.10 9.40 15.57
CA ARG A 219 -23.53 10.44 16.43
C ARG A 219 -22.49 9.83 17.35
N ASP A 220 -21.30 10.43 17.41
CA ASP A 220 -20.23 9.95 18.27
C ASP A 220 -20.57 10.12 19.77
N PRO A 221 -20.26 9.13 20.64
CA PRO A 221 -20.73 9.08 22.01
C PRO A 221 -20.11 10.12 22.95
N ALA A 222 -19.02 10.75 22.62
CA ALA A 222 -18.37 11.77 23.44
C ALA A 222 -18.01 12.97 22.57
N GLY A 223 -18.85 13.98 22.55
CA GLY A 223 -18.58 15.26 21.95
C GLY A 223 -18.34 16.31 23.01
N GLY A 224 -17.22 17.04 22.92
CA GLY A 224 -17.01 18.29 23.65
C GLY A 224 -17.94 19.38 23.11
N ARG A 225 -17.41 20.58 22.80
CA ARG A 225 -18.19 21.73 22.31
C ARG A 225 -18.87 21.55 20.95
N SER A 226 -18.55 20.49 20.17
CA SER A 226 -19.20 20.21 18.88
C SER A 226 -19.57 18.74 18.74
N THR A 227 -20.79 18.45 18.30
CA THR A 227 -21.25 17.13 17.93
C THR A 227 -20.53 16.66 16.68
N SER A 228 -20.02 15.43 16.69
CA SER A 228 -19.42 14.77 15.53
C SER A 228 -20.16 13.51 15.15
N TYR A 229 -19.96 13.07 13.92
CA TYR A 229 -20.66 11.95 13.31
C TYR A 229 -19.65 11.07 12.59
N SER A 230 -19.88 9.76 12.62
CA SER A 230 -19.07 8.76 11.92
C SER A 230 -19.96 7.86 11.06
N LEU A 231 -19.39 7.28 9.99
CA LEU A 231 -20.07 6.22 9.25
C LEU A 231 -20.31 5.04 10.19
N ILE A 232 -21.50 4.46 10.11
CA ILE A 232 -21.78 3.19 10.76
C ILE A 232 -20.96 2.13 10.01
N ALA A 233 -20.00 1.52 10.70
CA ALA A 233 -19.22 0.43 10.15
C ALA A 233 -20.10 -0.80 9.99
N SER A 234 -20.04 -1.47 8.84
CA SER A 234 -20.61 -2.79 8.72
C SER A 234 -19.88 -3.78 9.63
N ALA A 235 -20.54 -4.87 10.04
CA ALA A 235 -19.88 -5.93 10.78
C ALA A 235 -18.64 -6.49 10.05
N ALA A 236 -18.71 -6.56 8.72
CA ALA A 236 -17.59 -6.95 7.86
C ALA A 236 -16.40 -5.97 7.95
N ASP A 237 -16.65 -4.63 7.97
CA ASP A 237 -15.58 -3.63 8.10
C ASP A 237 -14.91 -3.71 9.48
N ALA A 238 -15.69 -3.95 10.54
CA ALA A 238 -15.16 -4.11 11.89
C ALA A 238 -14.27 -5.35 12.01
N LEU A 239 -14.68 -6.46 11.43
CA LEU A 239 -13.90 -7.72 11.40
C LEU A 239 -12.63 -7.59 10.56
N GLU A 240 -12.70 -6.93 9.41
CA GLU A 240 -11.51 -6.67 8.57
C GLU A 240 -10.52 -5.75 9.29
N ALA A 241 -11.00 -4.76 10.05
CA ALA A 241 -10.14 -3.90 10.88
C ALA A 241 -9.44 -4.70 11.98
N VAL A 242 -10.13 -5.66 12.61
CA VAL A 242 -9.55 -6.57 13.62
C VAL A 242 -8.53 -7.51 12.98
N ALA A 243 -8.85 -8.12 11.85
CA ALA A 243 -7.92 -9.01 11.14
C ALA A 243 -6.63 -8.27 10.75
N ARG A 244 -6.73 -7.05 10.22
CA ARG A 244 -5.56 -6.19 9.92
C ARG A 244 -4.76 -5.85 11.19
N TRP A 245 -5.44 -5.53 12.28
CA TRP A 245 -4.76 -5.24 13.54
C TRP A 245 -4.00 -6.46 14.07
N VAL A 246 -4.61 -7.65 14.06
CA VAL A 246 -3.98 -8.91 14.46
C VAL A 246 -2.73 -9.19 13.61
N LEU A 247 -2.84 -9.08 12.28
CA LEU A 247 -1.71 -9.28 11.38
C LEU A 247 -0.58 -8.27 11.61
N ALA A 248 -0.89 -6.99 11.83
CA ALA A 248 0.09 -5.94 12.07
C ALA A 248 0.82 -6.09 13.41
N HIS A 249 0.15 -6.62 14.45
CA HIS A 249 0.72 -6.73 15.80
C HIS A 249 1.32 -8.12 16.08
N ALA A 250 0.85 -9.16 15.43
CA ALA A 250 1.46 -10.49 15.52
C ALA A 250 2.92 -10.50 15.03
N GLY A 251 3.24 -9.67 14.03
CA GLY A 251 4.61 -9.47 13.53
C GLY A 251 5.52 -8.66 14.47
N LYS A 252 4.97 -7.77 15.31
CA LYS A 252 5.76 -6.94 16.23
C LYS A 252 6.14 -7.69 17.52
N ALA A 253 5.22 -8.45 18.09
CA ALA A 253 5.47 -9.22 19.31
C ALA A 253 6.58 -10.30 19.15
N ALA A 254 6.94 -10.64 17.90
CA ALA A 254 8.02 -11.56 17.58
C ALA A 254 9.42 -10.92 17.61
N ARG A 255 9.51 -9.60 17.43
CA ARG A 255 10.80 -8.88 17.36
C ARG A 255 11.31 -8.39 18.71
N ASP A 256 10.44 -8.31 19.72
CA ASP A 256 10.75 -7.70 21.01
C ASP A 256 11.04 -8.73 22.12
N GLY A 257 11.15 -10.04 21.80
CA GLY A 257 11.51 -11.10 22.76
C GLY A 257 13.00 -11.40 22.78
N PRO A 258 13.57 -11.83 23.93
CA PRO A 258 14.96 -12.23 24.03
C PRO A 258 15.18 -13.57 23.32
N GLY A 259 15.63 -13.54 22.09
CA GLY A 259 15.96 -14.69 21.24
C GLY A 259 15.24 -14.62 19.90
N SER A 260 15.99 -14.54 18.80
CA SER A 260 15.39 -14.66 17.46
C SER A 260 14.78 -16.06 17.32
N PRO A 261 13.48 -16.19 16.94
CA PRO A 261 12.87 -17.50 16.74
C PRO A 261 13.60 -18.27 15.62
N SER A 262 13.59 -19.59 15.72
CA SER A 262 14.14 -20.42 14.65
C SER A 262 13.30 -20.28 13.37
N PRO A 263 13.88 -20.52 12.17
CA PRO A 263 13.13 -20.46 10.91
C PRO A 263 11.88 -21.36 10.87
N GLU A 264 11.87 -22.42 11.66
CA GLU A 264 10.77 -23.38 11.77
C GLU A 264 9.65 -22.87 12.68
N GLU A 265 10.00 -22.17 13.76
CA GLU A 265 9.05 -21.50 14.65
C GLU A 265 8.37 -20.32 13.94
N ASP A 266 9.10 -19.54 13.13
CA ASP A 266 8.56 -18.45 12.32
C ASP A 266 7.58 -18.97 11.26
N ARG A 267 7.89 -20.08 10.60
CA ARG A 267 7.03 -20.72 9.62
C ARG A 267 5.74 -21.24 10.24
N THR A 268 5.82 -21.97 11.34
CA THR A 268 4.65 -22.48 12.09
C THR A 268 3.76 -21.33 12.58
N ARG A 269 4.37 -20.22 12.98
CA ARG A 269 3.68 -19.02 13.42
C ARG A 269 2.96 -18.31 12.28
N MET A 270 3.61 -18.18 11.10
CA MET A 270 2.98 -17.60 9.90
C MET A 270 1.81 -18.44 9.41
N GLU A 271 1.93 -19.78 9.44
CA GLU A 271 0.84 -20.70 9.12
C GLU A 271 -0.36 -20.53 10.07
N ARG A 272 -0.11 -20.34 11.38
CA ARG A 272 -1.16 -20.03 12.36
C ARG A 272 -1.83 -18.68 12.08
N ILE A 273 -1.07 -17.64 11.80
CA ILE A 273 -1.59 -16.31 11.49
C ILE A 273 -2.46 -16.34 10.23
N GLN A 274 -2.06 -17.08 9.21
CA GLN A 274 -2.85 -17.27 7.98
C GLN A 274 -4.13 -18.06 8.24
N ALA A 275 -4.09 -19.10 9.06
CA ALA A 275 -5.25 -19.89 9.46
C ALA A 275 -6.26 -19.02 10.22
N ILE A 276 -5.81 -18.18 11.16
CA ILE A 276 -6.64 -17.23 11.92
C ILE A 276 -7.29 -16.21 10.98
N GLY A 277 -6.53 -15.65 10.05
CA GLY A 277 -7.05 -14.71 9.05
C GLY A 277 -8.14 -15.34 8.18
N GLY A 278 -7.97 -16.62 7.80
CA GLY A 278 -8.98 -17.40 7.06
C GLY A 278 -10.25 -17.66 7.88
N GLU A 279 -10.12 -17.99 9.15
CA GLU A 279 -11.28 -18.21 10.04
C GLU A 279 -12.06 -16.91 10.30
N LEU A 280 -11.37 -15.79 10.51
CA LEU A 280 -12.01 -14.49 10.68
C LEU A 280 -12.77 -14.04 9.41
N GLN A 281 -12.21 -14.30 8.22
CA GLN A 281 -12.91 -14.04 6.97
C GLN A 281 -14.11 -14.93 6.76
N THR A 282 -14.05 -16.19 7.22
CA THR A 282 -15.18 -17.13 7.17
C THR A 282 -16.28 -16.72 8.13
N LEU A 283 -15.92 -16.34 9.37
CA LEU A 283 -16.84 -15.81 10.36
C LEU A 283 -17.54 -14.53 9.89
N ALA A 284 -16.83 -13.63 9.19
CA ALA A 284 -17.41 -12.42 8.61
C ALA A 284 -18.48 -12.76 7.58
N ARG A 285 -18.20 -13.72 6.68
CA ARG A 285 -19.16 -14.17 5.66
C ARG A 285 -20.37 -14.89 6.25
N GLU A 286 -20.18 -15.72 7.26
CA GLU A 286 -21.26 -16.43 7.95
C GLU A 286 -22.15 -15.45 8.73
N PHE A 287 -21.57 -14.42 9.35
CA PHE A 287 -22.32 -13.38 10.03
C PHE A 287 -23.17 -12.55 9.06
N GLU A 288 -22.62 -12.18 7.89
CA GLU A 288 -23.39 -11.52 6.82
C GLU A 288 -24.59 -12.38 6.35
N ALA A 289 -24.44 -13.72 6.35
CA ALA A 289 -25.49 -14.65 5.91
C ALA A 289 -26.57 -14.90 6.98
N THR A 290 -26.21 -14.88 8.28
CA THR A 290 -27.11 -15.33 9.36
C THR A 290 -27.60 -14.19 10.26
N SER A 291 -26.93 -13.06 10.31
CA SER A 291 -27.18 -11.91 11.18
C SER A 291 -27.33 -12.28 12.68
N SER A 292 -26.76 -13.42 13.08
CA SER A 292 -26.84 -13.92 14.45
C SER A 292 -25.64 -13.43 15.28
N TYR A 293 -25.88 -12.39 16.07
CA TYR A 293 -24.88 -11.80 16.96
C TYR A 293 -24.41 -12.77 18.06
N ALA A 294 -25.32 -13.59 18.61
CA ALA A 294 -24.99 -14.53 19.69
C ALA A 294 -24.01 -15.62 19.24
N ASP A 295 -24.16 -16.13 18.00
CA ASP A 295 -23.26 -17.12 17.43
C ASP A 295 -21.91 -16.51 17.12
N PHE A 296 -21.88 -15.27 16.64
CA PHE A 296 -20.67 -14.53 16.37
C PHE A 296 -19.85 -14.26 17.65
N GLU A 297 -20.49 -13.77 18.72
CA GLU A 297 -19.85 -13.53 20.01
C GLU A 297 -19.29 -14.83 20.62
N THR A 298 -20.06 -15.93 20.52
CA THR A 298 -19.61 -17.23 21.01
C THR A 298 -18.38 -17.74 20.29
N ARG A 299 -18.32 -17.62 18.97
CA ARG A 299 -17.16 -18.03 18.18
C ARG A 299 -15.96 -17.10 18.37
N LEU A 300 -16.17 -15.79 18.54
CA LEU A 300 -15.11 -14.84 18.85
C LEU A 300 -14.47 -15.14 20.21
N ARG A 301 -15.27 -15.52 21.22
CA ARG A 301 -14.80 -15.98 22.53
C ARG A 301 -14.02 -17.29 22.42
N ALA A 302 -14.48 -18.24 21.62
CA ALA A 302 -13.77 -19.50 21.39
C ALA A 302 -12.38 -19.27 20.76
N LEU A 303 -12.23 -18.28 19.86
CA LEU A 303 -10.93 -17.88 19.30
C LEU A 303 -10.03 -17.22 20.35
N HIS A 304 -10.60 -16.49 21.32
CA HIS A 304 -9.86 -15.96 22.46
C HIS A 304 -9.35 -17.10 23.38
N ASP A 305 -10.21 -18.07 23.68
CA ASP A 305 -9.88 -19.21 24.55
C ASP A 305 -8.79 -20.12 23.93
N LEU A 306 -8.66 -20.10 22.60
CA LEU A 306 -7.58 -20.76 21.87
C LEU A 306 -6.26 -19.95 21.87
N GLY A 307 -6.20 -18.81 22.60
CA GLY A 307 -5.01 -17.95 22.68
C GLY A 307 -4.72 -17.15 21.40
N ILE A 308 -5.69 -17.05 20.51
CA ILE A 308 -5.59 -16.36 19.22
C ILE A 308 -5.68 -14.83 19.42
N PHE A 309 -6.44 -14.39 20.43
CA PHE A 309 -6.53 -12.98 20.83
C PHE A 309 -5.83 -12.77 22.17
N PRO A 310 -4.80 -11.93 22.27
CA PRO A 310 -4.03 -11.75 23.51
C PRO A 310 -4.76 -10.91 24.58
N ASP A 311 -5.90 -10.27 24.26
CA ASP A 311 -6.57 -9.36 25.18
C ASP A 311 -8.11 -9.50 25.12
N GLU A 312 -8.70 -9.91 26.22
CA GLU A 312 -10.17 -10.02 26.42
C GLU A 312 -10.87 -8.67 26.20
N ARG A 313 -10.20 -7.54 26.42
CA ARG A 313 -10.71 -6.19 26.14
C ARG A 313 -10.95 -5.97 24.65
N LEU A 314 -10.17 -6.63 23.78
CA LEU A 314 -10.32 -6.54 22.33
C LEU A 314 -11.60 -7.25 21.87
N VAL A 315 -11.88 -8.43 22.43
CA VAL A 315 -13.13 -9.17 22.19
C VAL A 315 -14.34 -8.32 22.59
N GLY A 316 -14.27 -7.67 23.75
CA GLY A 316 -15.31 -6.75 24.23
C GLY A 316 -15.46 -5.50 23.35
N ALA A 317 -14.35 -4.92 22.86
CA ALA A 317 -14.38 -3.75 21.98
C ALA A 317 -14.98 -4.06 20.61
N VAL A 318 -14.66 -5.23 20.04
CA VAL A 318 -15.22 -5.72 18.78
C VAL A 318 -16.70 -6.02 18.93
N ALA A 319 -17.06 -6.74 19.98
CA ALA A 319 -18.46 -7.03 20.30
C ALA A 319 -19.29 -5.75 20.47
N GLN A 320 -18.77 -4.75 21.20
CA GLN A 320 -19.43 -3.44 21.35
C GLN A 320 -19.49 -2.63 20.04
N ALA A 321 -18.46 -2.69 19.18
CA ALA A 321 -18.47 -2.00 17.88
C ALA A 321 -19.56 -2.58 16.97
N ILE A 322 -19.75 -3.91 17.00
CA ILE A 322 -20.78 -4.61 16.22
C ILE A 322 -22.17 -4.34 16.81
N GLN A 323 -22.35 -4.36 18.15
CA GLN A 323 -23.62 -4.00 18.79
C GLN A 323 -24.08 -2.57 18.51
N ARG A 324 -23.15 -1.65 18.28
CA ARG A 324 -23.45 -0.23 17.96
C ARG A 324 -23.68 0.02 16.48
N GLY A 325 -23.35 -0.92 15.61
CA GLY A 325 -23.53 -0.86 14.16
C GLY A 325 -24.75 -1.64 13.67
N ILE A 326 -25.42 -2.36 14.57
CA ILE A 326 -26.69 -3.04 14.35
C ILE A 326 -27.77 -2.32 15.16
#